data_56e665e13116e7ca81a14012cb72dad5
#
_entry.id   56e665e13116e7ca81a14012cb72dad5
#
_cell.length_a   1.000
_cell.length_b   1.000
_cell.length_c   1.000
_cell.angle_alpha   90.00
_cell.angle_beta   90.00
_cell.angle_gamma   90.00
#
_symmetry.space_group_name_H-M   'P 1'
#
loop_
_entity.id
_entity.type
_entity.pdbx_description
1 polymer ?
#
loop_
_entity_poly.entity_id
_entity_poly.type
_entity_poly.pdbx_seq_one_letter_code
_entity_poly.pdbx_strand_id
1 'polypeptide(L)'
;NKELEVYTPDFPIGVGYQNYENWSKLLKTYVEANIINENTVIFAHSIAPIFICKYLVENKIKVKRLVFVCGFNNYLGIDEDYDAVNESMYFDNLADVKNYCSDIVCFYSDNDPYVKYEAEKEFADTITENQIVISGGGHLNSESGYTKFKELLKYL
;
A
#
# COMPACT_ATOMS: atom_id res chain seq x y z
N ASN A 1 -5.09 -21.65 17.43
CA ASN A 1 -5.59 -20.81 16.33
C ASN A 1 -6.14 -19.54 16.96
N LYS A 2 -5.44 -18.40 16.84
CA LYS A 2 -6.09 -17.11 17.05
C LYS A 2 -6.96 -16.87 15.82
N GLU A 3 -8.25 -16.65 16.01
CA GLU A 3 -9.10 -16.11 14.97
C GLU A 3 -8.57 -14.72 14.62
N LEU A 4 -8.29 -14.50 13.33
CA LEU A 4 -7.89 -13.19 12.82
C LEU A 4 -9.17 -12.43 12.47
N GLU A 5 -9.32 -11.23 13.02
CA GLU A 5 -10.30 -10.29 12.53
C GLU A 5 -9.74 -9.60 11.28
N VAL A 6 -10.51 -9.59 10.20
CA VAL A 6 -10.11 -8.98 8.92
C VAL A 6 -11.07 -7.86 8.58
N TYR A 7 -10.52 -6.70 8.31
CA TYR A 7 -11.27 -5.51 7.91
C TYR A 7 -10.86 -5.10 6.49
N THR A 8 -11.84 -4.81 5.66
CA THR A 8 -11.65 -4.36 4.28
C THR A 8 -12.36 -3.01 4.11
N PRO A 9 -11.68 -1.88 4.42
CA PRO A 9 -12.28 -0.56 4.25
C PRO A 9 -12.67 -0.31 2.79
N ASP A 10 -13.85 0.25 2.57
CA ASP A 10 -14.32 0.65 1.25
C ASP A 10 -13.93 2.13 1.01
N PHE A 11 -12.75 2.32 0.46
CA PHE A 11 -12.22 3.65 0.18
C PHE A 11 -12.94 4.29 -1.01
N PRO A 12 -13.29 5.60 -0.93
CA PRO A 12 -13.89 6.30 -2.05
C PRO A 12 -12.89 6.40 -3.22
N ILE A 13 -13.36 6.07 -4.43
CA ILE A 13 -12.55 6.05 -5.66
C ILE A 13 -13.09 7.03 -6.71
N GLY A 14 -12.22 7.39 -7.65
CA GLY A 14 -12.53 8.26 -8.80
C GLY A 14 -12.34 9.73 -8.53
N VAL A 15 -12.54 10.51 -9.60
CA VAL A 15 -12.30 11.96 -9.61
C VAL A 15 -13.14 12.66 -8.54
N GLY A 16 -12.50 13.52 -7.73
CA GLY A 16 -13.11 14.27 -6.63
C GLY A 16 -13.31 13.46 -5.33
N TYR A 17 -13.20 12.14 -5.35
CA TYR A 17 -13.40 11.30 -4.18
C TYR A 17 -12.12 10.61 -3.72
N GLN A 18 -11.30 10.12 -4.65
CA GLN A 18 -10.01 9.51 -4.37
C GLN A 18 -8.98 10.59 -4.10
N ASN A 19 -8.70 10.83 -2.85
CA ASN A 19 -7.67 11.77 -2.41
C ASN A 19 -7.25 11.47 -0.98
N TYR A 20 -6.10 11.99 -0.59
CA TYR A 20 -5.52 11.76 0.73
C TYR A 20 -6.46 12.17 1.87
N GLU A 21 -7.15 13.31 1.75
CA GLU A 21 -8.05 13.82 2.80
C GLU A 21 -9.22 12.87 3.06
N ASN A 22 -9.91 12.42 2.00
CA ASN A 22 -11.07 11.53 2.12
C ASN A 22 -10.67 10.15 2.66
N TRP A 23 -9.55 9.61 2.17
CA TRP A 23 -9.05 8.33 2.65
C TRP A 23 -8.58 8.41 4.10
N SER A 24 -7.95 9.51 4.49
CA SER A 24 -7.53 9.76 5.87
C SER A 24 -8.70 9.85 6.83
N LYS A 25 -9.82 10.49 6.43
CA LYS A 25 -11.05 10.53 7.24
C LYS A 25 -11.58 9.14 7.54
N LEU A 26 -11.59 8.25 6.52
CA LEU A 26 -12.04 6.87 6.70
C LEU A 26 -11.07 6.11 7.60
N LEU A 27 -9.76 6.14 7.31
CA LEU A 27 -8.77 5.38 8.09
C LEU A 27 -8.72 5.83 9.56
N LYS A 28 -8.95 7.11 9.81
CA LYS A 28 -9.05 7.68 11.16
C LYS A 28 -10.10 6.97 12.01
N THR A 29 -11.25 6.57 11.44
CA THR A 29 -12.30 5.87 12.19
C THR A 29 -11.82 4.51 12.69
N TYR A 30 -10.96 3.81 11.94
CA TYR A 30 -10.36 2.53 12.34
C TYR A 30 -9.30 2.71 13.44
N VAL A 31 -8.56 3.82 13.40
CA VAL A 31 -7.61 4.17 14.48
C VAL A 31 -8.35 4.52 15.76
N GLU A 32 -9.37 5.38 15.69
CA GLU A 32 -10.20 5.77 16.84
C GLU A 32 -10.94 4.59 17.47
N ALA A 33 -11.34 3.60 16.66
CA ALA A 33 -11.92 2.34 17.12
C ALA A 33 -10.89 1.34 17.65
N ASN A 34 -9.59 1.70 17.68
CA ASN A 34 -8.47 0.83 18.06
C ASN A 34 -8.35 -0.46 17.23
N ILE A 35 -8.88 -0.45 16.00
CA ILE A 35 -8.71 -1.54 15.02
C ILE A 35 -7.29 -1.47 14.44
N ILE A 36 -6.83 -0.25 14.11
CA ILE A 36 -5.44 -0.01 13.72
C ILE A 36 -4.63 0.38 14.95
N ASN A 37 -3.67 -0.47 15.30
CA ASN A 37 -2.78 -0.31 16.45
C ASN A 37 -1.47 -1.07 16.22
N GLU A 38 -0.58 -1.11 17.21
CA GLU A 38 0.74 -1.74 17.14
C GLU A 38 0.73 -3.27 16.86
N ASN A 39 -0.41 -3.93 16.95
CA ASN A 39 -0.57 -5.36 16.63
C ASN A 39 -1.16 -5.60 15.23
N THR A 40 -1.51 -4.55 14.51
CA THR A 40 -2.19 -4.64 13.21
C THR A 40 -1.20 -4.98 12.10
N VAL A 41 -1.59 -5.90 11.24
CA VAL A 41 -0.96 -6.16 9.94
C VAL A 41 -1.79 -5.47 8.87
N ILE A 42 -1.17 -4.61 8.06
CA ILE A 42 -1.84 -3.90 6.96
C ILE A 42 -1.36 -4.48 5.63
N PHE A 43 -2.32 -4.92 4.80
CA PHE A 43 -2.11 -5.23 3.39
C PHE A 43 -2.60 -4.06 2.55
N ALA A 44 -1.77 -3.57 1.63
CA ALA A 44 -2.14 -2.51 0.73
C ALA A 44 -1.62 -2.78 -0.69
N HIS A 45 -2.41 -2.40 -1.70
CA HIS A 45 -2.12 -2.66 -3.11
C HIS A 45 -2.17 -1.38 -3.93
N SER A 46 -1.31 -1.28 -4.95
CA SER A 46 -1.29 -0.19 -5.94
C SER A 46 -0.96 1.17 -5.31
N ILE A 47 -1.87 2.15 -5.32
CA ILE A 47 -1.67 3.46 -4.69
C ILE A 47 -1.81 3.44 -3.15
N ALA A 48 -2.49 2.43 -2.60
CA ALA A 48 -2.72 2.37 -1.17
C ALA A 48 -1.46 2.23 -0.31
N PRO A 49 -0.35 1.55 -0.71
CA PRO A 49 0.92 1.55 0.00
C PRO A 49 1.45 2.94 0.34
N ILE A 50 1.52 3.86 -0.62
CA ILE A 50 2.03 5.21 -0.34
C ILE A 50 1.09 6.01 0.55
N PHE A 51 -0.22 5.88 0.36
CA PHE A 51 -1.22 6.46 1.25
C PHE A 51 -1.01 5.99 2.71
N ILE A 52 -0.85 4.69 2.93
CA ILE A 52 -0.61 4.12 4.26
C ILE A 52 0.70 4.67 4.86
N CYS A 53 1.79 4.68 4.09
CA CYS A 53 3.06 5.23 4.57
C CYS A 53 2.90 6.68 5.03
N LYS A 54 2.32 7.54 4.19
CA LYS A 54 2.06 8.95 4.51
C LYS A 54 1.21 9.09 5.77
N TYR A 55 0.10 8.34 5.83
CA TYR A 55 -0.83 8.42 6.97
C TYR A 55 -0.18 8.02 8.29
N LEU A 56 0.57 6.90 8.31
CA LEU A 56 1.26 6.44 9.52
C LEU A 56 2.31 7.43 10.01
N VAL A 57 3.09 8.01 9.09
CA VAL A 57 4.13 9.00 9.42
C VAL A 57 3.51 10.28 9.97
N GLU A 58 2.55 10.87 9.25
CA GLU A 58 1.93 12.14 9.63
C GLU A 58 1.17 12.05 10.97
N ASN A 59 0.53 10.91 11.23
CA ASN A 59 -0.25 10.68 12.45
C ASN A 59 0.52 9.96 13.56
N LYS A 60 1.81 9.60 13.33
CA LYS A 60 2.71 8.94 14.27
C LYS A 60 2.14 7.61 14.80
N ILE A 61 1.54 6.81 13.92
CA ILE A 61 0.89 5.55 14.26
C ILE A 61 1.84 4.40 13.98
N LYS A 62 2.05 3.54 14.99
CA LYS A 62 2.82 2.31 14.85
C LYS A 62 1.92 1.13 14.55
N VAL A 63 2.41 0.25 13.66
CA VAL A 63 1.75 -1.01 13.31
C VAL A 63 2.75 -2.17 13.35
N LYS A 64 2.25 -3.39 13.44
CA LYS A 64 3.08 -4.60 13.55
C LYS A 64 3.82 -4.90 12.26
N ARG A 65 3.11 -4.89 11.12
CA ARG A 65 3.65 -5.27 9.81
C ARG A 65 2.93 -4.56 8.69
N LEU A 66 3.68 -4.24 7.64
CA LEU A 66 3.18 -3.73 6.38
C LEU A 66 3.50 -4.72 5.25
N VAL A 67 2.47 -5.12 4.50
CA VAL A 67 2.60 -5.99 3.33
C VAL A 67 2.08 -5.21 2.14
N PHE A 68 2.99 -4.79 1.28
CA PHE A 68 2.69 -3.95 0.14
C PHE A 68 2.78 -4.73 -1.17
N VAL A 69 1.85 -4.46 -2.06
CA VAL A 69 1.77 -5.11 -3.37
C VAL A 69 1.70 -4.03 -4.44
N CYS A 70 2.61 -4.05 -5.41
CA CYS A 70 2.70 -3.11 -6.52
C CYS A 70 2.66 -1.64 -6.08
N GLY A 71 3.39 -1.30 -5.01
CA GLY A 71 3.45 0.06 -4.46
C GLY A 71 4.35 0.97 -5.29
N PHE A 72 3.98 2.26 -5.35
CA PHE A 72 4.74 3.29 -6.06
C PHE A 72 4.53 4.66 -5.41
N ASN A 73 5.41 5.63 -5.75
CA ASN A 73 5.36 7.01 -5.22
C ASN A 73 5.67 8.05 -6.30
N ASN A 74 5.27 7.80 -7.53
CA ASN A 74 5.58 8.67 -8.68
C ASN A 74 4.38 8.76 -9.62
N TYR A 75 4.33 9.83 -10.41
CA TYR A 75 3.45 9.91 -11.58
C TYR A 75 3.76 8.76 -12.55
N LEU A 76 2.74 8.04 -12.95
CA LEU A 76 2.89 6.88 -13.84
C LEU A 76 2.87 7.26 -15.31
N GLY A 77 2.25 8.40 -15.66
CA GLY A 77 2.11 8.88 -17.05
C GLY A 77 1.14 8.02 -17.86
N ILE A 78 0.17 7.37 -17.21
CA ILE A 78 -0.85 6.55 -17.89
C ILE A 78 -1.85 7.48 -18.58
N ASP A 79 -2.46 8.38 -17.83
CA ASP A 79 -3.25 9.50 -18.30
C ASP A 79 -3.34 10.59 -17.22
N GLU A 80 -3.75 11.80 -17.63
CA GLU A 80 -3.78 12.96 -16.73
C GLU A 80 -4.77 12.78 -15.58
N ASP A 81 -5.92 12.16 -15.81
CA ASP A 81 -6.95 11.96 -14.79
C ASP A 81 -6.49 10.94 -13.74
N TYR A 82 -5.82 9.85 -14.18
CA TYR A 82 -5.28 8.83 -13.29
C TYR A 82 -4.20 9.39 -12.37
N ASP A 83 -3.25 10.13 -12.93
CA ASP A 83 -2.18 10.74 -12.14
C ASP A 83 -2.73 11.82 -11.20
N ALA A 84 -3.70 12.63 -11.65
CA ALA A 84 -4.31 13.69 -10.85
C ALA A 84 -5.05 13.16 -9.60
N VAL A 85 -5.78 12.04 -9.69
CA VAL A 85 -6.47 11.48 -8.52
C VAL A 85 -5.50 10.90 -7.48
N ASN A 86 -4.28 10.55 -7.89
CA ASN A 86 -3.25 9.99 -7.02
C ASN A 86 -2.30 11.06 -6.44
N GLU A 87 -2.24 12.26 -7.01
CA GLU A 87 -1.26 13.30 -6.66
C GLU A 87 -1.18 13.59 -5.16
N SER A 88 -2.33 13.69 -4.50
CA SER A 88 -2.39 13.99 -3.07
C SER A 88 -1.84 12.89 -2.17
N MET A 89 -1.67 11.68 -2.70
CA MET A 89 -1.15 10.51 -1.97
C MET A 89 0.38 10.50 -1.92
N TYR A 90 1.08 11.13 -2.90
CA TYR A 90 2.54 11.09 -2.97
C TYR A 90 3.19 11.74 -1.76
N PHE A 91 4.36 11.23 -1.37
CA PHE A 91 4.97 11.55 -0.09
C PHE A 91 6.50 11.54 -0.15
N ASP A 92 7.13 12.71 0.03
CA ASP A 92 8.58 12.86 -0.09
C ASP A 92 9.36 12.14 1.02
N ASN A 93 8.79 12.07 2.23
CA ASN A 93 9.47 11.49 3.39
C ASN A 93 9.14 9.99 3.56
N LEU A 94 9.03 9.25 2.46
CA LEU A 94 8.64 7.83 2.45
C LEU A 94 9.51 6.96 3.39
N ALA A 95 10.82 7.21 3.46
CA ALA A 95 11.74 6.46 4.31
C ALA A 95 11.39 6.52 5.81
N ASP A 96 10.68 7.57 6.26
CA ASP A 96 10.30 7.76 7.65
C ASP A 96 9.30 6.72 8.16
N VAL A 97 8.63 5.99 7.26
CA VAL A 97 7.72 4.90 7.64
C VAL A 97 8.41 3.82 8.47
N LYS A 98 9.73 3.64 8.32
CA LYS A 98 10.55 2.70 9.13
C LYS A 98 10.52 3.01 10.62
N ASN A 99 10.22 4.25 11.02
CA ASN A 99 10.05 4.64 12.43
C ASN A 99 8.73 4.15 13.03
N TYR A 100 7.77 3.76 12.17
CA TYR A 100 6.42 3.35 12.56
C TYR A 100 6.12 1.88 12.28
N CYS A 101 6.92 1.24 11.43
CA CYS A 101 6.88 -0.19 11.18
C CYS A 101 8.26 -0.69 10.76
N SER A 102 8.83 -1.64 11.51
CA SER A 102 10.13 -2.25 11.19
C SER A 102 10.02 -3.53 10.35
N ASP A 103 8.82 -4.09 10.22
CA ASP A 103 8.55 -5.33 9.48
C ASP A 103 7.72 -5.01 8.23
N ILE A 104 8.42 -4.69 7.15
CA ILE A 104 7.83 -4.30 5.86
C ILE A 104 8.26 -5.29 4.80
N VAL A 105 7.30 -5.77 4.00
CA VAL A 105 7.57 -6.60 2.82
C VAL A 105 6.87 -6.01 1.60
N CYS A 106 7.57 -5.99 0.47
CA CYS A 106 7.06 -5.53 -0.81
C CYS A 106 7.01 -6.67 -1.82
N PHE A 107 5.85 -6.86 -2.43
CA PHE A 107 5.63 -7.72 -3.59
C PHE A 107 5.43 -6.86 -4.81
N TYR A 108 6.08 -7.18 -5.90
CA TYR A 108 5.87 -6.52 -7.19
C TYR A 108 6.25 -7.44 -8.34
N SER A 109 6.01 -7.01 -9.57
CA SER A 109 6.17 -7.85 -10.75
C SER A 109 7.17 -7.25 -11.74
N ASP A 110 7.79 -8.12 -12.55
CA ASP A 110 8.69 -7.70 -13.62
C ASP A 110 7.97 -7.29 -14.93
N ASN A 111 6.62 -7.40 -14.95
CA ASN A 111 5.82 -7.12 -16.14
C ASN A 111 4.48 -6.43 -15.83
N ASP A 112 4.42 -5.61 -14.78
CA ASP A 112 3.23 -4.84 -14.44
C ASP A 112 2.85 -3.89 -15.60
N PRO A 113 1.62 -3.96 -16.13
CA PRO A 113 1.20 -3.12 -17.25
C PRO A 113 0.92 -1.66 -16.86
N TYR A 114 0.76 -1.36 -15.57
CA TYR A 114 0.40 -0.05 -15.05
C TYR A 114 1.58 0.65 -14.37
N VAL A 115 2.29 -0.06 -13.49
CA VAL A 115 3.41 0.48 -12.73
C VAL A 115 4.71 -0.10 -13.28
N LYS A 116 5.60 0.77 -13.75
CA LYS A 116 6.89 0.32 -14.25
C LYS A 116 7.70 -0.34 -13.13
N TYR A 117 8.40 -1.43 -13.47
CA TYR A 117 9.27 -2.17 -12.54
C TYR A 117 10.21 -1.26 -11.74
N GLU A 118 10.79 -0.24 -12.40
CA GLU A 118 11.71 0.69 -11.77
C GLU A 118 11.03 1.53 -10.68
N ALA A 119 9.76 1.91 -10.88
CA ALA A 119 8.99 2.69 -9.90
C ALA A 119 8.61 1.85 -8.67
N GLU A 120 8.18 0.59 -8.89
CA GLU A 120 7.91 -0.36 -7.80
C GLU A 120 9.17 -0.68 -7.00
N LYS A 121 10.28 -0.88 -7.73
CA LYS A 121 11.58 -1.16 -7.12
C LYS A 121 12.10 0.02 -6.32
N GLU A 122 12.03 1.25 -6.83
CA GLU A 122 12.44 2.48 -6.13
C GLU A 122 11.63 2.66 -4.84
N PHE A 123 10.31 2.46 -4.90
CA PHE A 123 9.44 2.48 -3.73
C PHE A 123 9.90 1.45 -2.69
N ALA A 124 10.10 0.20 -3.10
CA ALA A 124 10.51 -0.87 -2.22
C ALA A 124 11.91 -0.65 -1.62
N ASP A 125 12.91 -0.26 -2.44
CA ASP A 125 14.29 0.03 -2.00
C ASP A 125 14.33 1.12 -0.93
N THR A 126 13.40 2.07 -0.98
CA THR A 126 13.32 3.16 -0.01
C THR A 126 12.91 2.67 1.38
N ILE A 127 12.05 1.65 1.46
CA ILE A 127 11.42 1.27 2.73
C ILE A 127 11.84 -0.08 3.28
N THR A 128 12.32 -1.01 2.45
CA THR A 128 12.69 -2.36 2.91
C THR A 128 13.67 -3.07 1.99
N GLU A 129 14.47 -3.98 2.57
CA GLU A 129 15.24 -4.97 1.81
C GLU A 129 14.45 -6.27 1.56
N ASN A 130 13.31 -6.45 2.26
CA ASN A 130 12.47 -7.65 2.12
C ASN A 130 11.52 -7.50 0.92
N GLN A 131 12.01 -7.89 -0.24
CA GLN A 131 11.33 -7.71 -1.53
C GLN A 131 11.14 -9.05 -2.23
N ILE A 132 9.96 -9.26 -2.79
CA ILE A 132 9.60 -10.45 -3.55
C ILE A 132 9.14 -10.03 -4.95
N VAL A 133 9.95 -10.33 -5.95
CA VAL A 133 9.61 -10.11 -7.35
C VAL A 133 8.90 -11.34 -7.90
N ILE A 134 7.72 -11.12 -8.46
CA ILE A 134 6.91 -12.17 -9.10
C ILE A 134 7.08 -12.07 -10.61
N SER A 135 7.76 -13.03 -11.20
CA SER A 135 7.96 -13.03 -12.66
C SER A 135 6.65 -13.31 -13.39
N GLY A 136 6.31 -12.43 -14.32
CA GLY A 136 5.10 -12.53 -15.13
C GLY A 136 3.80 -12.28 -14.35
N GLY A 137 3.86 -11.65 -13.17
CA GLY A 137 2.72 -11.48 -12.27
C GLY A 137 1.72 -10.40 -12.66
N GLY A 138 2.04 -9.55 -13.65
CA GLY A 138 1.22 -8.39 -13.99
C GLY A 138 1.05 -7.46 -12.80
N HIS A 139 -0.10 -6.83 -12.65
CA HIS A 139 -0.41 -5.95 -11.50
C HIS A 139 -0.82 -6.71 -10.23
N LEU A 140 -0.54 -8.01 -10.15
CA LEU A 140 -0.87 -8.90 -9.01
C LEU A 140 -2.32 -8.76 -8.53
N ASN A 141 -3.24 -8.50 -9.45
CA ASN A 141 -4.67 -8.30 -9.24
C ASN A 141 -5.51 -9.41 -9.92
N SER A 142 -6.83 -9.31 -9.85
CA SER A 142 -7.73 -10.30 -10.46
C SER A 142 -7.59 -10.40 -11.98
N GLU A 143 -7.27 -9.32 -12.67
CA GLU A 143 -7.04 -9.30 -14.13
C GLU A 143 -5.79 -10.10 -14.50
N SER A 144 -4.79 -10.11 -13.63
CA SER A 144 -3.56 -10.89 -13.76
C SER A 144 -3.69 -12.31 -13.20
N GLY A 145 -4.92 -12.76 -12.83
CA GLY A 145 -5.19 -14.08 -12.30
C GLY A 145 -5.06 -14.23 -10.79
N TYR A 146 -4.73 -13.19 -10.06
CA TYR A 146 -4.57 -13.20 -8.59
C TYR A 146 -5.92 -13.04 -7.87
N THR A 147 -6.88 -13.94 -8.12
CA THR A 147 -8.11 -14.03 -7.32
C THR A 147 -7.87 -14.65 -5.94
N LYS A 148 -6.71 -15.28 -5.74
CA LYS A 148 -6.20 -15.82 -4.47
C LYS A 148 -4.69 -15.66 -4.45
N PHE A 149 -4.19 -14.85 -3.52
CA PHE A 149 -2.77 -14.62 -3.35
C PHE A 149 -2.26 -15.33 -2.09
N LYS A 150 -2.01 -16.63 -2.20
CA LYS A 150 -1.67 -17.50 -1.05
C LYS A 150 -0.35 -17.16 -0.40
N GLU A 151 0.60 -16.59 -1.14
CA GLU A 151 1.91 -16.17 -0.67
C GLU A 151 1.82 -15.15 0.45
N LEU A 152 0.79 -14.28 0.42
CA LEU A 152 0.55 -13.28 1.45
C LEU A 152 0.21 -13.88 2.82
N LEU A 153 -0.35 -15.09 2.86
CA LEU A 153 -0.74 -15.76 4.12
C LEU A 153 0.43 -16.05 5.06
N LYS A 154 1.66 -16.03 4.55
CA LYS A 154 2.88 -16.20 5.37
C LYS A 154 3.19 -15.00 6.26
N TYR A 155 2.53 -13.87 5.98
CA TYR A 155 2.80 -12.57 6.60
C TYR A 155 1.69 -12.12 7.57
N LEU A 156 0.74 -12.98 7.84
CA LEU A 156 -0.33 -12.79 8.84
C LEU A 156 0.15 -12.97 10.29
#